data_f3eb02ad7ff4fccdfeab993753ad79f7
#
_entry.id   f3eb02ad7ff4fccdfeab993753ad79f7
#
_cell.length_a   1.000
_cell.length_b   1.000
_cell.length_c   1.000
_cell.angle_alpha   90.00
_cell.angle_beta   90.00
_cell.angle_gamma   90.00
#
_symmetry.space_group_name_H-M   'P 1'
#
loop_
_entity.id
_entity.type
_entity.pdbx_description
1 polymer ?
#
loop_
_entity_poly.entity_id
_entity_poly.type
_entity_poly.pdbx_seq_one_letter_code
_entity_poly.pdbx_strand_id
1 'polypeptide(L)'
;MKSLRLILTNPKYFAPAWVFASLNIWFGTWIIYIPYVKESLEIDKASLGIALFFLSFGVFTIFPIASRIIGYLGVGRTTWWAVVMCSVTAMLPMLAQGYWMLLLGLYLFGAANGLLDIAMNTLVTEIEKKEKQHFMSASHGFFSLGGVIAGLGSFAIPTLNNAALHMGVIVVVVFIINLIFMRQYIDISGIPEKKVPFSFKFFKPLLLIGLVSFIAMGTEGAIIDWSGLYLKEIAMAPEVLFGAGFLAFSVTMTLGRFLGDGISARIGSNAIVMLGIGIALLGFVLVLTGNPYIAIIGFALNGLGYSVIIPELFRIGGKIEGVISAQGIAFIAGTGYTGFLVAPPILGFISEKYTLVSTFSILTICALCILLLMFIIKRKRP
;
A
#
# COMPACT_ATOMS: atom_id res chain seq x y z
N MET A 1 -15.23 1.44 16.90
CA MET A 1 -14.74 2.40 17.94
C MET A 1 -14.11 1.72 19.16
N LYS A 2 -14.52 0.52 19.58
CA LYS A 2 -13.90 -0.21 20.73
C LYS A 2 -12.42 -0.50 20.52
N SER A 3 -12.03 -1.00 19.35
CA SER A 3 -10.64 -1.33 19.01
C SER A 3 -9.72 -0.10 18.97
N LEU A 4 -10.21 1.03 18.44
CA LEU A 4 -9.45 2.28 18.42
C LEU A 4 -9.21 2.81 19.84
N ARG A 5 -10.24 2.78 20.71
CA ARG A 5 -10.08 3.15 22.12
C ARG A 5 -9.07 2.22 22.81
N LEU A 6 -9.11 0.92 22.52
CA LEU A 6 -8.17 -0.06 23.07
C LEU A 6 -6.72 0.31 22.72
N ILE A 7 -6.46 0.66 21.44
CA ILE A 7 -5.15 1.08 21.00
C ILE A 7 -4.72 2.37 21.69
N LEU A 8 -5.56 3.39 21.74
CA LEU A 8 -5.20 4.70 22.29
C LEU A 8 -5.02 4.73 23.81
N THR A 9 -5.62 3.77 24.54
CA THR A 9 -5.56 3.72 26.00
C THR A 9 -4.57 2.71 26.58
N ASN A 10 -3.98 1.83 25.74
CA ASN A 10 -3.11 0.77 26.23
C ASN A 10 -1.86 0.60 25.35
N PRO A 11 -0.66 0.85 25.91
CA PRO A 11 0.61 0.74 25.19
C PRO A 11 0.84 -0.61 24.49
N LYS A 12 0.32 -1.71 25.04
CA LYS A 12 0.44 -3.04 24.48
C LYS A 12 -0.21 -3.18 23.09
N TYR A 13 -1.29 -2.47 22.82
CA TYR A 13 -1.97 -2.45 21.54
C TYR A 13 -1.52 -1.27 20.68
N PHE A 14 -1.12 -0.16 21.32
CA PHE A 14 -0.56 1.00 20.62
C PHE A 14 0.75 0.65 19.91
N ALA A 15 1.66 -0.06 20.59
CA ALA A 15 2.96 -0.40 20.04
C ALA A 15 2.89 -1.10 18.67
N PRO A 16 2.19 -2.23 18.50
CA PRO A 16 2.05 -2.85 17.18
C PRO A 16 1.28 -1.98 16.18
N ALA A 17 0.24 -1.24 16.58
CA ALA A 17 -0.46 -0.33 15.70
C ALA A 17 0.45 0.81 15.20
N TRP A 18 1.35 1.32 16.06
CA TRP A 18 2.35 2.31 15.67
C TRP A 18 3.37 1.74 14.65
N VAL A 19 3.73 0.47 14.76
CA VAL A 19 4.57 -0.20 13.73
C VAL A 19 3.88 -0.14 12.36
N PHE A 20 2.56 -0.37 12.28
CA PHE A 20 1.80 -0.21 11.05
C PHE A 20 1.85 1.22 10.51
N ALA A 21 1.67 2.23 11.37
CA ALA A 21 1.81 3.62 10.96
C ALA A 21 3.23 3.93 10.47
N SER A 22 4.25 3.43 11.19
CA SER A 22 5.66 3.66 10.86
C SER A 22 6.02 3.21 9.46
N LEU A 23 5.57 2.01 9.07
CA LEU A 23 5.81 1.47 7.73
C LEU A 23 5.33 2.45 6.65
N ASN A 24 4.11 2.95 6.78
CA ASN A 24 3.53 3.83 5.76
C ASN A 24 3.98 5.29 5.90
N ILE A 25 4.49 5.72 7.06
CA ILE A 25 5.14 7.04 7.19
C ILE A 25 6.44 7.03 6.35
N TRP A 26 7.30 6.02 6.49
CA TRP A 26 8.53 5.94 5.69
C TRP A 26 8.25 5.76 4.21
N PHE A 27 7.35 4.85 3.85
CA PHE A 27 6.97 4.59 2.47
C PHE A 27 6.32 5.82 1.82
N GLY A 28 5.35 6.45 2.48
CA GLY A 28 4.69 7.65 1.98
C GLY A 28 5.64 8.86 1.88
N THR A 29 6.62 8.97 2.79
CA THR A 29 7.67 10.00 2.66
C THR A 29 8.52 9.78 1.41
N TRP A 30 8.85 8.53 1.05
CA TRP A 30 9.45 8.22 -0.24
C TRP A 30 8.55 8.69 -1.40
N ILE A 31 7.26 8.35 -1.36
CA ILE A 31 6.29 8.67 -2.42
C ILE A 31 6.25 10.16 -2.75
N ILE A 32 6.17 11.03 -1.74
CA ILE A 32 6.11 12.49 -1.97
C ILE A 32 7.41 13.06 -2.56
N TYR A 33 8.52 12.34 -2.46
CA TYR A 33 9.81 12.73 -3.03
C TYR A 33 10.11 12.14 -4.41
N ILE A 34 9.28 11.26 -4.95
CA ILE A 34 9.49 10.66 -6.29
C ILE A 34 9.75 11.72 -7.37
N PRO A 35 8.96 12.83 -7.49
CA PRO A 35 9.21 13.85 -8.50
C PRO A 35 10.58 14.52 -8.37
N TYR A 36 11.06 14.72 -7.16
CA TYR A 36 12.34 15.37 -6.85
C TYR A 36 13.52 14.46 -7.11
N VAL A 37 13.43 13.18 -6.71
CA VAL A 37 14.48 12.19 -6.95
C VAL A 37 14.63 11.93 -8.44
N LYS A 38 13.52 11.83 -9.19
CA LYS A 38 13.54 11.72 -10.66
C LYS A 38 14.32 12.87 -11.30
N GLU A 39 14.04 14.08 -10.84
CA GLU A 39 14.67 15.29 -11.37
C GLU A 39 16.14 15.41 -10.99
N SER A 40 16.47 15.16 -9.71
CA SER A 40 17.85 15.26 -9.21
C SER A 40 18.82 14.25 -9.83
N LEU A 41 18.30 13.09 -10.26
CA LEU A 41 19.07 12.05 -10.93
C LEU A 41 18.96 12.11 -12.46
N GLU A 42 18.20 13.08 -13.00
CA GLU A 42 17.97 13.29 -14.43
C GLU A 42 17.49 12.01 -15.16
N ILE A 43 16.68 11.16 -14.45
CA ILE A 43 16.17 9.90 -15.01
C ILE A 43 14.83 10.11 -15.72
N ASP A 44 14.63 9.33 -16.78
CA ASP A 44 13.35 9.30 -17.51
C ASP A 44 12.27 8.48 -16.73
N LYS A 45 11.05 8.49 -17.24
CA LYS A 45 9.92 7.80 -16.61
C LYS A 45 10.04 6.28 -16.70
N ALA A 46 10.67 5.78 -17.76
CA ALA A 46 10.91 4.34 -17.93
C ALA A 46 11.90 3.84 -16.86
N SER A 47 13.02 4.57 -16.68
CA SER A 47 13.99 4.29 -15.63
C SER A 47 13.39 4.41 -14.24
N LEU A 48 12.53 5.40 -13.98
CA LEU A 48 11.80 5.52 -12.73
C LEU A 48 10.87 4.29 -12.50
N GLY A 49 10.14 3.86 -13.53
CA GLY A 49 9.29 2.68 -13.46
C GLY A 49 10.07 1.40 -13.10
N ILE A 50 11.28 1.25 -13.63
CA ILE A 50 12.20 0.17 -13.26
C ILE A 50 12.66 0.32 -11.79
N ALA A 51 12.95 1.53 -11.34
CA ALA A 51 13.35 1.77 -9.97
C ALA A 51 12.23 1.39 -8.97
N LEU A 52 10.99 1.75 -9.27
CA LEU A 52 9.80 1.35 -8.49
C LEU A 52 9.56 -0.17 -8.53
N PHE A 53 9.85 -0.83 -9.66
CA PHE A 53 9.85 -2.28 -9.74
C PHE A 53 10.85 -2.90 -8.74
N PHE A 54 12.06 -2.34 -8.60
CA PHE A 54 13.06 -2.87 -7.65
C PHE A 54 12.58 -2.77 -6.19
N LEU A 55 11.81 -1.75 -5.82
CA LEU A 55 11.17 -1.68 -4.51
C LEU A 55 10.19 -2.84 -4.30
N SER A 56 9.27 -3.04 -5.23
CA SER A 56 8.31 -4.15 -5.18
C SER A 56 9.00 -5.51 -5.25
N PHE A 57 10.07 -5.65 -6.03
CA PHE A 57 10.86 -6.87 -6.14
C PHE A 57 11.56 -7.20 -4.82
N GLY A 58 12.04 -6.20 -4.08
CA GLY A 58 12.55 -6.38 -2.73
C GLY A 58 11.51 -7.01 -1.79
N VAL A 59 10.27 -6.52 -1.82
CA VAL A 59 9.15 -7.10 -1.04
C VAL A 59 8.97 -8.58 -1.41
N PHE A 60 8.95 -8.92 -2.71
CA PHE A 60 8.75 -10.29 -3.17
C PHE A 60 9.86 -11.25 -2.76
N THR A 61 11.12 -10.81 -2.78
CA THR A 61 12.26 -11.66 -2.44
C THR A 61 12.27 -12.07 -0.98
N ILE A 62 11.71 -11.25 -0.09
CA ILE A 62 11.67 -11.54 1.35
C ILE A 62 10.50 -12.46 1.75
N PHE A 63 9.40 -12.51 1.01
CA PHE A 63 8.21 -13.27 1.36
C PHE A 63 8.48 -14.76 1.67
N PRO A 64 9.22 -15.52 0.85
CA PRO A 64 9.50 -16.93 1.14
C PRO A 64 10.43 -17.13 2.34
N ILE A 65 11.19 -16.10 2.72
CA ILE A 65 12.21 -16.15 3.78
C ILE A 65 11.65 -15.67 5.12
N ALA A 66 10.69 -14.73 5.10
CA ALA A 66 10.16 -14.08 6.30
C ALA A 66 9.65 -15.07 7.37
N SER A 67 8.94 -16.12 6.95
CA SER A 67 8.45 -17.14 7.89
C SER A 67 9.56 -17.91 8.60
N ARG A 68 10.72 -18.11 7.92
CA ARG A 68 11.89 -18.75 8.53
C ARG A 68 12.56 -17.81 9.55
N ILE A 69 12.67 -16.52 9.22
CA ILE A 69 13.23 -15.50 10.14
C ILE A 69 12.36 -15.41 11.39
N ILE A 70 11.02 -15.32 11.23
CA ILE A 70 10.06 -15.29 12.35
C ILE A 70 10.18 -16.56 13.20
N GLY A 71 10.33 -17.73 12.57
CA GLY A 71 10.50 -19.01 13.29
C GLY A 71 11.79 -19.08 14.10
N TYR A 72 12.87 -18.44 13.64
CA TYR A 72 14.16 -18.45 14.31
C TYR A 72 14.27 -17.38 15.43
N LEU A 73 13.85 -16.15 15.16
CA LEU A 73 13.99 -15.01 16.08
C LEU A 73 12.79 -14.83 17.01
N GLY A 74 11.62 -15.36 16.64
CA GLY A 74 10.33 -14.99 17.21
C GLY A 74 9.74 -13.74 16.53
N VAL A 75 8.40 -13.60 16.56
CA VAL A 75 7.69 -12.53 15.84
C VAL A 75 8.04 -11.13 16.37
N GLY A 76 8.13 -10.96 17.70
CA GLY A 76 8.44 -9.67 18.31
C GLY A 76 9.81 -9.14 17.93
N ARG A 77 10.85 -9.99 18.04
CA ARG A 77 12.21 -9.63 17.65
C ARG A 77 12.34 -9.40 16.15
N THR A 78 11.67 -10.20 15.32
CA THR A 78 11.66 -9.99 13.87
C THR A 78 11.04 -8.64 13.53
N THR A 79 9.92 -8.28 14.16
CA THR A 79 9.27 -6.96 13.97
C THR A 79 10.23 -5.83 14.36
N TRP A 80 10.91 -5.94 15.50
CA TRP A 80 11.88 -4.93 15.93
C TRP A 80 13.05 -4.76 14.93
N TRP A 81 13.68 -5.87 14.52
CA TRP A 81 14.77 -5.79 13.55
C TRP A 81 14.31 -5.28 12.19
N ALA A 82 13.09 -5.61 11.75
CA ALA A 82 12.52 -5.06 10.53
C ALA A 82 12.25 -3.54 10.65
N VAL A 83 11.82 -3.03 11.81
CA VAL A 83 11.74 -1.59 12.11
C VAL A 83 13.12 -0.92 11.96
N VAL A 84 14.16 -1.51 12.54
CA VAL A 84 15.54 -0.99 12.40
C VAL A 84 15.97 -0.98 10.94
N MET A 85 15.75 -2.09 10.21
CA MET A 85 16.10 -2.17 8.78
C MET A 85 15.33 -1.14 7.95
N CYS A 86 14.02 -0.96 8.14
CA CYS A 86 13.23 0.05 7.46
C CYS A 86 13.76 1.47 7.75
N SER A 87 14.10 1.76 9.01
CA SER A 87 14.63 3.08 9.41
C SER A 87 15.91 3.42 8.66
N VAL A 88 16.82 2.44 8.52
CA VAL A 88 18.09 2.64 7.81
C VAL A 88 17.88 2.69 6.29
N THR A 89 17.11 1.74 5.74
CA THR A 89 16.96 1.62 4.30
C THR A 89 16.07 2.70 3.68
N ALA A 90 15.15 3.30 4.44
CA ALA A 90 14.36 4.44 3.99
C ALA A 90 15.21 5.66 3.61
N MET A 91 16.41 5.80 4.20
CA MET A 91 17.35 6.86 3.85
C MET A 91 18.02 6.65 2.48
N LEU A 92 18.19 5.41 2.04
CA LEU A 92 18.99 5.09 0.84
C LEU A 92 18.49 5.74 -0.44
N PRO A 93 17.18 5.72 -0.77
CA PRO A 93 16.69 6.40 -1.96
C PRO A 93 16.89 7.92 -1.93
N MET A 94 16.85 8.53 -0.73
CA MET A 94 17.05 9.99 -0.55
C MET A 94 18.51 10.42 -0.65
N LEU A 95 19.43 9.48 -0.44
CA LEU A 95 20.88 9.69 -0.51
C LEU A 95 21.49 9.23 -1.85
N ALA A 96 20.66 8.73 -2.76
CA ALA A 96 21.13 8.21 -4.03
C ALA A 96 21.78 9.31 -4.89
N GLN A 97 23.05 9.11 -5.28
CA GLN A 97 23.82 10.01 -6.14
C GLN A 97 23.86 9.54 -7.60
N GLY A 98 23.17 8.44 -7.92
CA GLY A 98 23.09 7.86 -9.24
C GLY A 98 22.06 6.73 -9.31
N TYR A 99 21.72 6.36 -10.54
CA TYR A 99 20.64 5.44 -10.83
C TYR A 99 20.81 4.05 -10.15
N TRP A 100 22.00 3.47 -10.22
CA TRP A 100 22.29 2.16 -9.62
C TRP A 100 22.16 2.16 -8.09
N MET A 101 22.55 3.27 -7.46
CA MET A 101 22.37 3.44 -6.01
C MET A 101 20.90 3.57 -5.65
N LEU A 102 20.09 4.23 -6.48
CA LEU A 102 18.65 4.29 -6.32
C LEU A 102 18.01 2.89 -6.42
N LEU A 103 18.38 2.09 -7.43
CA LEU A 103 17.86 0.72 -7.60
C LEU A 103 18.15 -0.15 -6.38
N LEU A 104 19.41 -0.15 -5.93
CA LEU A 104 19.81 -0.91 -4.76
C LEU A 104 19.13 -0.42 -3.48
N GLY A 105 19.05 0.90 -3.29
CA GLY A 105 18.37 1.52 -2.16
C GLY A 105 16.90 1.15 -2.08
N LEU A 106 16.18 1.22 -3.21
CA LEU A 106 14.77 0.84 -3.29
C LEU A 106 14.56 -0.66 -3.10
N TYR A 107 15.44 -1.51 -3.64
CA TYR A 107 15.38 -2.95 -3.41
C TYR A 107 15.53 -3.30 -1.92
N LEU A 108 16.54 -2.73 -1.25
CA LEU A 108 16.77 -2.97 0.17
C LEU A 108 15.63 -2.41 1.04
N PHE A 109 15.13 -1.23 0.69
CA PHE A 109 13.97 -0.64 1.36
C PHE A 109 12.73 -1.50 1.16
N GLY A 110 12.48 -2.01 -0.05
CA GLY A 110 11.40 -2.93 -0.35
C GLY A 110 11.51 -4.25 0.45
N ALA A 111 12.70 -4.84 0.53
CA ALA A 111 12.92 -6.06 1.30
C ALA A 111 12.66 -5.84 2.81
N ALA A 112 13.10 -4.72 3.37
CA ALA A 112 12.81 -4.35 4.76
C ALA A 112 11.31 -4.13 5.00
N ASN A 113 10.62 -3.44 4.07
CA ASN A 113 9.17 -3.24 4.10
C ASN A 113 8.41 -4.57 4.08
N GLY A 114 8.77 -5.49 3.18
CA GLY A 114 8.13 -6.80 3.08
C GLY A 114 8.30 -7.64 4.34
N LEU A 115 9.49 -7.61 4.96
CA LEU A 115 9.73 -8.28 6.24
C LEU A 115 8.89 -7.68 7.35
N LEU A 116 8.83 -6.34 7.43
CA LEU A 116 8.05 -5.63 8.44
C LEU A 116 6.57 -5.88 8.27
N ASP A 117 6.05 -5.87 7.04
CA ASP A 117 4.64 -6.13 6.75
C ASP A 117 4.21 -7.52 7.25
N ILE A 118 4.96 -8.57 6.91
CA ILE A 118 4.66 -9.92 7.38
C ILE A 118 4.78 -10.03 8.91
N ALA A 119 5.85 -9.45 9.48
CA ALA A 119 6.11 -9.56 10.91
C ALA A 119 5.05 -8.81 11.74
N MET A 120 4.66 -7.58 11.35
CA MET A 120 3.67 -6.81 12.11
C MET A 120 2.26 -7.42 12.04
N ASN A 121 1.86 -7.96 10.89
CA ASN A 121 0.58 -8.66 10.75
C ASN A 121 0.55 -9.95 11.60
N THR A 122 1.65 -10.70 11.59
CA THR A 122 1.80 -11.89 12.45
C THR A 122 1.78 -11.50 13.93
N LEU A 123 2.48 -10.42 14.32
CA LEU A 123 2.51 -9.92 15.68
C LEU A 123 1.13 -9.58 16.21
N VAL A 124 0.35 -8.82 15.46
CA VAL A 124 -1.03 -8.47 15.84
C VAL A 124 -1.88 -9.73 15.98
N THR A 125 -1.76 -10.68 15.05
CA THR A 125 -2.48 -11.96 15.09
C THR A 125 -2.17 -12.75 16.37
N GLU A 126 -0.89 -12.83 16.76
CA GLU A 126 -0.50 -13.54 17.98
C GLU A 126 -0.98 -12.84 19.26
N ILE A 127 -0.99 -11.51 19.27
CA ILE A 127 -1.57 -10.74 20.40
C ILE A 127 -3.08 -10.98 20.47
N GLU A 128 -3.81 -10.94 19.35
CA GLU A 128 -5.26 -11.21 19.31
C GLU A 128 -5.60 -12.61 19.83
N LYS A 129 -4.83 -13.63 19.42
CA LYS A 129 -5.00 -15.02 19.90
C LYS A 129 -4.80 -15.10 21.42
N LYS A 130 -3.73 -14.47 21.94
CA LYS A 130 -3.36 -14.51 23.35
C LYS A 130 -4.35 -13.75 24.25
N GLU A 131 -4.74 -12.54 23.82
CA GLU A 131 -5.53 -11.61 24.63
C GLU A 131 -7.04 -11.71 24.36
N LYS A 132 -7.47 -12.46 23.33
CA LYS A 132 -8.86 -12.59 22.89
C LYS A 132 -9.52 -11.22 22.61
N GLN A 133 -8.74 -10.27 22.11
CA GLN A 133 -9.17 -8.94 21.68
C GLN A 133 -8.92 -8.77 20.18
N HIS A 134 -9.83 -8.11 19.46
CA HIS A 134 -9.71 -7.87 18.02
C HIS A 134 -9.34 -6.42 17.77
N PHE A 135 -8.18 -6.18 17.13
CA PHE A 135 -7.69 -4.84 16.79
C PHE A 135 -6.90 -4.77 15.47
N MET A 136 -6.84 -5.85 14.69
CA MET A 136 -6.16 -5.91 13.38
C MET A 136 -6.67 -4.81 12.44
N SER A 137 -7.99 -4.68 12.26
CA SER A 137 -8.55 -3.63 11.39
C SER A 137 -8.17 -2.22 11.83
N ALA A 138 -8.12 -1.98 13.15
CA ALA A 138 -7.69 -0.69 13.67
C ALA A 138 -6.19 -0.45 13.45
N SER A 139 -5.36 -1.50 13.50
CA SER A 139 -3.93 -1.43 13.17
C SER A 139 -3.71 -1.07 11.69
N HIS A 140 -4.49 -1.64 10.77
CA HIS A 140 -4.51 -1.20 9.37
C HIS A 140 -5.02 0.23 9.21
N GLY A 141 -5.91 0.70 10.09
CA GLY A 141 -6.27 2.12 10.16
C GLY A 141 -5.07 3.01 10.51
N PHE A 142 -4.20 2.56 11.41
CA PHE A 142 -2.94 3.24 11.72
C PHE A 142 -1.96 3.23 10.54
N PHE A 143 -1.90 2.14 9.76
CA PHE A 143 -1.17 2.13 8.49
C PHE A 143 -1.65 3.26 7.56
N SER A 144 -2.95 3.37 7.34
CA SER A 144 -3.51 4.43 6.50
C SER A 144 -3.24 5.84 7.08
N LEU A 145 -3.30 5.99 8.41
CA LEU A 145 -2.93 7.24 9.10
C LEU A 145 -1.47 7.62 8.84
N GLY A 146 -0.57 6.62 8.78
CA GLY A 146 0.83 6.84 8.40
C GLY A 146 0.98 7.49 7.03
N GLY A 147 0.19 7.06 6.04
CA GLY A 147 0.15 7.69 4.71
C GLY A 147 -0.36 9.14 4.75
N VAL A 148 -1.35 9.43 5.61
CA VAL A 148 -1.82 10.80 5.81
C VAL A 148 -0.72 11.67 6.42
N ILE A 149 -0.02 11.19 7.45
CA ILE A 149 1.10 11.91 8.09
C ILE A 149 2.19 12.21 7.07
N ALA A 150 2.59 11.22 6.27
CA ALA A 150 3.58 11.40 5.22
C ALA A 150 3.11 12.40 4.14
N GLY A 151 1.85 12.28 3.71
CA GLY A 151 1.26 13.21 2.73
C GLY A 151 1.21 14.66 3.25
N LEU A 152 0.89 14.87 4.52
CA LEU A 152 0.99 16.19 5.15
C LEU A 152 2.43 16.72 5.17
N GLY A 153 3.42 15.84 5.26
CA GLY A 153 4.83 16.21 5.14
C GLY A 153 5.19 16.88 3.81
N SER A 154 4.40 16.63 2.74
CA SER A 154 4.66 17.26 1.44
C SER A 154 4.62 18.80 1.47
N PHE A 155 3.83 19.39 2.36
CA PHE A 155 3.77 20.86 2.53
C PHE A 155 5.07 21.47 3.10
N ALA A 156 5.92 20.65 3.73
CA ALA A 156 7.21 21.10 4.24
C ALA A 156 8.33 21.08 3.16
N ILE A 157 8.09 20.41 2.02
CA ILE A 157 9.12 20.20 0.98
C ILE A 157 9.69 21.53 0.46
N PRO A 158 8.88 22.52 0.03
CA PRO A 158 9.41 23.76 -0.51
C PRO A 158 10.26 24.56 0.49
N THR A 159 9.98 24.39 1.79
CA THR A 159 10.71 25.09 2.87
C THR A 159 12.00 24.36 3.23
N LEU A 160 11.97 23.03 3.32
CA LEU A 160 13.12 22.23 3.71
C LEU A 160 14.13 22.09 2.56
N ASN A 161 13.65 21.98 1.34
CA ASN A 161 14.42 21.80 0.10
C ASN A 161 15.58 20.78 0.22
N ASN A 162 15.37 19.75 1.05
CA ASN A 162 16.35 18.68 1.32
C ASN A 162 15.64 17.39 1.69
N ALA A 163 15.55 16.47 0.74
CA ALA A 163 14.88 15.18 0.89
C ALA A 163 15.51 14.31 1.99
N ALA A 164 16.85 14.27 2.05
CA ALA A 164 17.57 13.48 3.06
C ALA A 164 17.35 14.04 4.48
N LEU A 165 17.33 15.35 4.64
CA LEU A 165 17.02 15.96 5.94
C LEU A 165 15.59 15.64 6.38
N HIS A 166 14.60 15.80 5.50
CA HIS A 166 13.21 15.50 5.82
C HIS A 166 13.04 14.03 6.21
N MET A 167 13.51 13.10 5.37
CA MET A 167 13.46 11.67 5.70
C MET A 167 14.23 11.36 6.99
N GLY A 168 15.39 11.99 7.22
CA GLY A 168 16.16 11.81 8.43
C GLY A 168 15.41 12.23 9.70
N VAL A 169 14.73 13.37 9.68
CA VAL A 169 13.86 13.80 10.80
C VAL A 169 12.74 12.80 11.03
N ILE A 170 12.05 12.39 9.96
CA ILE A 170 10.97 11.38 10.03
C ILE A 170 11.50 10.06 10.60
N VAL A 171 12.64 9.58 10.11
CA VAL A 171 13.26 8.34 10.59
C VAL A 171 13.56 8.44 12.07
N VAL A 172 14.20 9.51 12.53
CA VAL A 172 14.56 9.69 13.94
C VAL A 172 13.31 9.72 14.83
N VAL A 173 12.30 10.53 14.47
CA VAL A 173 11.07 10.65 15.27
C VAL A 173 10.33 9.33 15.35
N VAL A 174 10.11 8.66 14.20
CA VAL A 174 9.38 7.40 14.13
C VAL A 174 10.14 6.30 14.85
N PHE A 175 11.47 6.25 14.70
CA PHE A 175 12.32 5.27 15.37
C PHE A 175 12.33 5.45 16.90
N ILE A 176 12.41 6.68 17.39
CA ILE A 176 12.37 6.94 18.85
C ILE A 176 11.05 6.44 19.44
N ILE A 177 9.91 6.69 18.79
CA ILE A 177 8.62 6.22 19.27
C ILE A 177 8.60 4.67 19.29
N ASN A 178 9.08 4.02 18.22
CA ASN A 178 9.21 2.55 18.22
C ASN A 178 10.13 2.03 19.34
N LEU A 179 11.26 2.70 19.59
CA LEU A 179 12.21 2.35 20.65
C LEU A 179 11.57 2.42 22.05
N ILE A 180 10.77 3.46 22.31
CA ILE A 180 10.03 3.60 23.57
C ILE A 180 9.08 2.44 23.80
N PHE A 181 8.36 2.03 22.74
CA PHE A 181 7.29 1.05 22.86
C PHE A 181 7.71 -0.39 22.52
N MET A 182 8.93 -0.67 22.02
CA MET A 182 9.35 -2.01 21.59
C MET A 182 9.23 -3.07 22.70
N ARG A 183 9.43 -2.69 23.97
CA ARG A 183 9.33 -3.61 25.12
C ARG A 183 7.94 -4.22 25.28
N GLN A 184 6.91 -3.65 24.66
CA GLN A 184 5.56 -4.18 24.71
C GLN A 184 5.35 -5.44 23.86
N TYR A 185 6.25 -5.70 22.89
CA TYR A 185 6.09 -6.81 21.96
C TYR A 185 7.36 -7.63 21.67
N ILE A 186 8.55 -7.17 22.05
CA ILE A 186 9.83 -7.78 21.63
C ILE A 186 9.97 -9.26 22.05
N ASP A 187 9.37 -9.64 23.17
CA ASP A 187 9.44 -11.01 23.72
C ASP A 187 8.28 -11.91 23.26
N ILE A 188 7.41 -11.43 22.36
CA ILE A 188 6.33 -12.24 21.81
C ILE A 188 6.93 -13.24 20.81
N SER A 189 6.83 -14.53 21.17
CA SER A 189 7.18 -15.65 20.29
C SER A 189 5.92 -16.11 19.58
N GLY A 190 5.87 -15.98 18.23
CA GLY A 190 4.83 -16.57 17.41
C GLY A 190 5.33 -17.87 16.80
N ILE A 191 4.48 -18.89 16.76
CA ILE A 191 4.78 -20.12 16.03
C ILE A 191 4.25 -19.90 14.60
N PRO A 192 5.09 -20.05 13.56
CA PRO A 192 4.62 -19.95 12.17
C PRO A 192 3.50 -20.98 11.96
N GLU A 193 2.36 -20.53 11.41
CA GLU A 193 1.28 -21.45 11.04
C GLU A 193 1.81 -22.46 9.99
N LYS A 194 1.41 -23.75 10.13
CA LYS A 194 1.73 -24.78 9.13
C LYS A 194 1.26 -24.31 7.77
N LYS A 195 2.19 -24.22 6.82
CA LYS A 195 1.85 -23.89 5.43
C LYS A 195 0.88 -24.93 4.91
N VAL A 196 -0.34 -24.50 4.58
CA VAL A 196 -1.28 -25.37 3.85
C VAL A 196 -0.76 -25.44 2.40
N PRO A 197 -0.47 -26.64 1.87
CA PRO A 197 0.03 -26.77 0.51
C PRO A 197 -0.97 -26.19 -0.49
N PHE A 198 -0.48 -25.29 -1.34
CA PHE A 198 -1.29 -24.66 -2.37
C PHE A 198 -1.61 -25.68 -3.47
N SER A 199 -2.90 -25.83 -3.82
CA SER A 199 -3.33 -26.75 -4.87
C SER A 199 -3.78 -26.00 -6.12
N PHE A 200 -3.17 -26.31 -7.27
CA PHE A 200 -3.53 -25.73 -8.57
C PHE A 200 -4.98 -26.00 -9.00
N LYS A 201 -5.64 -27.00 -8.41
CA LYS A 201 -7.06 -27.31 -8.69
C LYS A 201 -8.01 -26.15 -8.36
N PHE A 202 -7.61 -25.23 -7.48
CA PHE A 202 -8.43 -24.09 -7.05
C PHE A 202 -8.27 -22.86 -7.93
N PHE A 203 -7.40 -22.87 -8.93
CA PHE A 203 -7.16 -21.70 -9.80
C PHE A 203 -8.40 -21.27 -10.58
N LYS A 204 -9.10 -22.23 -11.19
CA LYS A 204 -10.22 -21.92 -12.10
C LYS A 204 -11.33 -21.09 -11.46
N PRO A 205 -11.86 -21.39 -10.25
CA PRO A 205 -12.89 -20.59 -9.61
C PRO A 205 -12.37 -19.24 -9.07
N LEU A 206 -11.05 -19.10 -8.87
CA LEU A 206 -10.42 -17.90 -8.33
C LEU A 206 -9.92 -16.93 -9.41
N LEU A 207 -9.78 -17.38 -10.65
CA LEU A 207 -9.05 -16.67 -11.71
C LEU A 207 -9.62 -15.26 -11.98
N LEU A 208 -10.95 -15.12 -12.06
CA LEU A 208 -11.57 -13.83 -12.32
C LEU A 208 -11.36 -12.86 -11.16
N ILE A 209 -11.47 -13.34 -9.92
CA ILE A 209 -11.29 -12.50 -8.73
C ILE A 209 -9.81 -12.13 -8.58
N GLY A 210 -8.91 -13.08 -8.87
CA GLY A 210 -7.46 -12.82 -8.91
C GLY A 210 -7.09 -11.78 -9.96
N LEU A 211 -7.72 -11.81 -11.14
CA LEU A 211 -7.52 -10.80 -12.18
C LEU A 211 -8.03 -9.42 -11.72
N VAL A 212 -9.17 -9.36 -11.05
CA VAL A 212 -9.66 -8.11 -10.43
C VAL A 212 -8.67 -7.59 -9.41
N SER A 213 -8.14 -8.46 -8.54
CA SER A 213 -7.13 -8.09 -7.55
C SER A 213 -5.84 -7.58 -8.18
N PHE A 214 -5.33 -8.27 -9.21
CA PHE A 214 -4.15 -7.86 -9.98
C PHE A 214 -4.31 -6.44 -10.54
N ILE A 215 -5.43 -6.19 -11.24
CA ILE A 215 -5.69 -4.89 -11.84
C ILE A 215 -5.90 -3.82 -10.74
N ALA A 216 -6.67 -4.13 -9.70
CA ALA A 216 -6.98 -3.18 -8.64
C ALA A 216 -5.73 -2.73 -7.87
N MET A 217 -4.90 -3.67 -7.41
CA MET A 217 -3.68 -3.32 -6.67
C MET A 217 -2.64 -2.65 -7.58
N GLY A 218 -2.50 -3.10 -8.84
CA GLY A 218 -1.62 -2.42 -9.80
C GLY A 218 -2.06 -0.97 -10.07
N THR A 219 -3.37 -0.73 -10.17
CA THR A 219 -3.92 0.62 -10.34
C THR A 219 -3.76 1.47 -9.08
N GLU A 220 -4.00 0.90 -7.90
CA GLU A 220 -3.78 1.56 -6.60
C GLU A 220 -2.32 2.02 -6.46
N GLY A 221 -1.36 1.12 -6.72
CA GLY A 221 0.06 1.46 -6.71
C GLY A 221 0.42 2.54 -7.72
N ALA A 222 -0.13 2.45 -8.92
CA ALA A 222 0.09 3.46 -9.94
C ALA A 222 -0.41 4.86 -9.55
N ILE A 223 -1.57 4.97 -8.90
CA ILE A 223 -2.06 6.25 -8.38
C ILE A 223 -1.07 6.81 -7.35
N ILE A 224 -0.65 5.96 -6.43
CA ILE A 224 0.31 6.33 -5.37
C ILE A 224 1.62 6.84 -5.98
N ASP A 225 2.22 6.08 -6.88
CA ASP A 225 3.55 6.35 -7.43
C ASP A 225 3.58 7.53 -8.42
N TRP A 226 2.51 7.70 -9.21
CA TRP A 226 2.50 8.63 -10.35
C TRP A 226 1.68 9.91 -10.14
N SER A 227 0.88 10.01 -9.07
CA SER A 227 0.04 11.20 -8.81
C SER A 227 0.84 12.48 -8.65
N GLY A 228 1.98 12.42 -7.96
CA GLY A 228 2.86 13.58 -7.77
C GLY A 228 3.47 14.09 -9.08
N LEU A 229 3.94 13.16 -9.93
CA LEU A 229 4.44 13.50 -11.26
C LEU A 229 3.34 14.03 -12.18
N TYR A 230 2.13 13.47 -12.11
CA TYR A 230 0.99 13.96 -12.87
C TYR A 230 0.64 15.40 -12.49
N LEU A 231 0.58 15.70 -11.20
CA LEU A 231 0.32 17.07 -10.72
C LEU A 231 1.42 18.03 -11.16
N LYS A 232 2.69 17.61 -11.14
CA LYS A 232 3.82 18.41 -11.59
C LYS A 232 3.83 18.63 -13.10
N GLU A 233 3.82 17.55 -13.90
CA GLU A 233 4.13 17.60 -15.33
C GLU A 233 2.92 17.86 -16.24
N ILE A 234 1.72 17.41 -15.83
CA ILE A 234 0.50 17.54 -16.64
C ILE A 234 -0.40 18.64 -16.11
N ALA A 235 -0.70 18.62 -14.81
CA ALA A 235 -1.59 19.59 -14.21
C ALA A 235 -0.91 20.94 -13.90
N MET A 236 0.43 21.02 -14.07
CA MET A 236 1.23 22.22 -13.82
C MET A 236 0.93 22.85 -12.44
N ALA A 237 0.74 22.00 -11.44
CA ALA A 237 0.43 22.41 -10.09
C ALA A 237 1.59 23.21 -9.46
N PRO A 238 1.31 24.14 -8.54
CA PRO A 238 2.33 24.69 -7.67
C PRO A 238 3.08 23.61 -6.91
N GLU A 239 4.37 23.79 -6.66
CA GLU A 239 5.25 22.81 -6.02
C GLU A 239 4.69 22.25 -4.70
N VAL A 240 4.09 23.13 -3.88
CA VAL A 240 3.44 22.76 -2.61
C VAL A 240 2.32 21.71 -2.78
N LEU A 241 1.76 21.56 -3.97
CA LEU A 241 0.69 20.62 -4.26
C LEU A 241 1.16 19.29 -4.88
N PHE A 242 2.45 19.09 -5.16
CA PHE A 242 2.91 17.85 -5.78
C PHE A 242 2.53 16.60 -4.97
N GLY A 243 2.59 16.65 -3.63
CA GLY A 243 2.17 15.57 -2.76
C GLY A 243 0.66 15.51 -2.46
N ALA A 244 -0.12 16.51 -2.90
CA ALA A 244 -1.53 16.62 -2.56
C ALA A 244 -2.39 15.50 -3.15
N GLY A 245 -1.99 14.93 -4.31
CA GLY A 245 -2.65 13.76 -4.89
C GLY A 245 -2.58 12.53 -4.00
N PHE A 246 -1.39 12.20 -3.53
CA PHE A 246 -1.16 11.11 -2.57
C PHE A 246 -1.86 11.37 -1.23
N LEU A 247 -1.80 12.58 -0.71
CA LEU A 247 -2.48 12.96 0.54
C LEU A 247 -3.99 12.77 0.43
N ALA A 248 -4.62 13.34 -0.60
CA ALA A 248 -6.06 13.26 -0.82
C ALA A 248 -6.53 11.81 -0.98
N PHE A 249 -5.79 11.01 -1.76
CA PHE A 249 -6.01 9.58 -1.90
C PHE A 249 -5.92 8.85 -0.55
N SER A 250 -4.87 9.09 0.24
CA SER A 250 -4.64 8.43 1.53
C SER A 250 -5.71 8.77 2.57
N VAL A 251 -6.13 10.04 2.64
CA VAL A 251 -7.20 10.49 3.55
C VAL A 251 -8.51 9.78 3.24
N THR A 252 -8.94 9.80 1.99
CA THR A 252 -10.23 9.21 1.59
C THR A 252 -10.20 7.69 1.60
N MET A 253 -9.06 7.07 1.28
CA MET A 253 -8.83 5.63 1.46
C MET A 253 -9.02 5.24 2.93
N THR A 254 -8.45 6.00 3.86
CA THR A 254 -8.60 5.78 5.30
C THR A 254 -10.07 5.86 5.72
N LEU A 255 -10.76 6.91 5.32
CA LEU A 255 -12.19 7.09 5.61
C LEU A 255 -13.03 5.95 5.03
N GLY A 256 -12.78 5.60 3.77
CA GLY A 256 -13.50 4.54 3.09
C GLY A 256 -13.29 3.16 3.75
N ARG A 257 -12.09 2.85 4.23
CA ARG A 257 -11.81 1.61 4.99
C ARG A 257 -12.58 1.54 6.31
N PHE A 258 -12.73 2.66 7.03
CA PHE A 258 -13.52 2.68 8.27
C PHE A 258 -15.03 2.58 8.03
N LEU A 259 -15.54 3.11 6.91
CA LEU A 259 -16.96 3.12 6.58
C LEU A 259 -17.39 1.87 5.79
N GLY A 260 -16.46 1.25 5.07
CA GLY A 260 -16.71 0.19 4.11
C GLY A 260 -17.42 -1.03 4.69
N ASP A 261 -17.01 -1.50 5.87
CA ASP A 261 -17.64 -2.65 6.52
C ASP A 261 -19.12 -2.42 6.83
N GLY A 262 -19.49 -1.21 7.29
CA GLY A 262 -20.87 -0.86 7.59
C GLY A 262 -21.76 -0.77 6.35
N ILE A 263 -21.21 -0.29 5.23
CA ILE A 263 -21.90 -0.21 3.94
C ILE A 263 -22.01 -1.61 3.33
N SER A 264 -20.91 -2.37 3.32
CA SER A 264 -20.85 -3.74 2.81
C SER A 264 -21.87 -4.66 3.49
N ALA A 265 -22.05 -4.52 4.81
CA ALA A 265 -23.06 -5.29 5.56
C ALA A 265 -24.51 -5.04 5.09
N ARG A 266 -24.79 -3.86 4.49
CA ARG A 266 -26.12 -3.47 4.01
C ARG A 266 -26.38 -3.86 2.56
N ILE A 267 -25.40 -3.64 1.67
CA ILE A 267 -25.58 -3.80 0.24
C ILE A 267 -24.87 -5.02 -0.36
N GLY A 268 -24.00 -5.66 0.43
CA GLY A 268 -23.23 -6.84 0.04
C GLY A 268 -21.91 -6.53 -0.69
N SER A 269 -20.97 -7.49 -0.63
CA SER A 269 -19.59 -7.36 -1.14
C SER A 269 -19.52 -6.99 -2.64
N ASN A 270 -20.30 -7.64 -3.49
CA ASN A 270 -20.29 -7.36 -4.93
C ASN A 270 -20.78 -5.94 -5.24
N ALA A 271 -21.84 -5.47 -4.56
CA ALA A 271 -22.41 -4.16 -4.81
C ALA A 271 -21.49 -3.03 -4.36
N ILE A 272 -20.82 -3.17 -3.20
CA ILE A 272 -19.91 -2.13 -2.71
C ILE A 272 -18.64 -2.03 -3.58
N VAL A 273 -18.11 -3.16 -4.09
CA VAL A 273 -16.99 -3.12 -5.05
C VAL A 273 -17.38 -2.39 -6.33
N MET A 274 -18.57 -2.69 -6.88
CA MET A 274 -19.08 -2.00 -8.10
C MET A 274 -19.30 -0.51 -7.84
N LEU A 275 -19.85 -0.13 -6.68
CA LEU A 275 -19.99 1.27 -6.28
C LEU A 275 -18.63 1.96 -6.15
N GLY A 276 -17.66 1.31 -5.47
CA GLY A 276 -16.30 1.82 -5.31
C GLY A 276 -15.62 2.08 -6.65
N ILE A 277 -15.70 1.13 -7.59
CA ILE A 277 -15.14 1.31 -8.94
C ILE A 277 -15.87 2.41 -9.71
N GLY A 278 -17.18 2.55 -9.56
CA GLY A 278 -17.93 3.67 -10.16
C GLY A 278 -17.43 5.03 -9.65
N ILE A 279 -17.17 5.15 -8.35
CA ILE A 279 -16.59 6.35 -7.75
C ILE A 279 -15.16 6.58 -8.27
N ALA A 280 -14.34 5.54 -8.37
CA ALA A 280 -12.98 5.63 -8.89
C ALA A 280 -12.95 6.05 -10.37
N LEU A 281 -13.87 5.56 -11.19
CA LEU A 281 -14.01 5.98 -12.59
C LEU A 281 -14.30 7.48 -12.71
N LEU A 282 -15.23 8.00 -11.90
CA LEU A 282 -15.45 9.43 -11.81
C LEU A 282 -14.18 10.17 -11.40
N GLY A 283 -13.44 9.62 -10.43
CA GLY A 283 -12.15 10.15 -10.02
C GLY A 283 -11.16 10.25 -11.17
N PHE A 284 -11.00 9.21 -11.98
CA PHE A 284 -10.12 9.24 -13.15
C PHE A 284 -10.55 10.27 -14.21
N VAL A 285 -11.85 10.41 -14.46
CA VAL A 285 -12.38 11.46 -15.37
C VAL A 285 -11.97 12.84 -14.89
N LEU A 286 -12.05 13.11 -13.58
CA LEU A 286 -11.61 14.38 -13.00
C LEU A 286 -10.09 14.57 -13.10
N VAL A 287 -9.29 13.52 -12.86
CA VAL A 287 -7.83 13.57 -13.04
C VAL A 287 -7.47 13.96 -14.47
N LEU A 288 -8.13 13.35 -15.47
CA LEU A 288 -7.85 13.57 -16.89
C LEU A 288 -8.22 14.98 -17.39
N THR A 289 -8.89 15.81 -16.58
CA THR A 289 -9.12 17.23 -16.93
C THR A 289 -7.83 18.06 -17.00
N GLY A 290 -6.73 17.59 -16.37
CA GLY A 290 -5.48 18.31 -16.30
C GLY A 290 -5.48 19.55 -15.38
N ASN A 291 -6.60 19.88 -14.75
CA ASN A 291 -6.64 20.96 -13.78
C ASN A 291 -6.14 20.46 -12.42
N PRO A 292 -5.17 21.12 -11.74
CA PRO A 292 -4.56 20.62 -10.52
C PRO A 292 -5.56 20.41 -9.37
N TYR A 293 -6.49 21.32 -9.17
CA TYR A 293 -7.46 21.24 -8.07
C TYR A 293 -8.51 20.17 -8.33
N ILE A 294 -8.98 20.06 -9.58
CA ILE A 294 -9.94 19.03 -10.00
C ILE A 294 -9.27 17.65 -9.95
N ALA A 295 -8.01 17.53 -10.35
CA ALA A 295 -7.25 16.29 -10.28
C ALA A 295 -7.05 15.81 -8.83
N ILE A 296 -6.79 16.71 -7.87
CA ILE A 296 -6.70 16.37 -6.44
C ILE A 296 -8.03 15.79 -5.93
N ILE A 297 -9.17 16.39 -6.32
CA ILE A 297 -10.50 15.83 -6.01
C ILE A 297 -10.66 14.45 -6.68
N GLY A 298 -10.18 14.30 -7.91
CA GLY A 298 -10.16 13.01 -8.62
C GLY A 298 -9.36 11.95 -7.86
N PHE A 299 -8.18 12.27 -7.36
CA PHE A 299 -7.38 11.37 -6.52
C PHE A 299 -8.07 11.05 -5.19
N ALA A 300 -8.78 11.99 -4.59
CA ALA A 300 -9.62 11.72 -3.42
C ALA A 300 -10.73 10.70 -3.74
N LEU A 301 -11.43 10.85 -4.86
CA LEU A 301 -12.45 9.87 -5.28
C LEU A 301 -11.84 8.50 -5.58
N ASN A 302 -10.66 8.45 -6.18
CA ASN A 302 -9.93 7.20 -6.39
C ASN A 302 -9.62 6.52 -5.05
N GLY A 303 -9.10 7.25 -4.05
CA GLY A 303 -8.84 6.70 -2.72
C GLY A 303 -10.08 6.13 -2.06
N LEU A 304 -11.20 6.85 -2.12
CA LEU A 304 -12.48 6.39 -1.59
C LEU A 304 -12.96 5.13 -2.32
N GLY A 305 -12.89 5.13 -3.65
CA GLY A 305 -13.37 4.02 -4.49
C GLY A 305 -12.55 2.73 -4.30
N TYR A 306 -11.22 2.84 -4.29
CA TYR A 306 -10.33 1.68 -4.11
C TYR A 306 -10.30 1.14 -2.68
N SER A 307 -10.69 1.93 -1.67
CA SER A 307 -10.63 1.56 -0.26
C SER A 307 -11.30 0.24 0.11
N VAL A 308 -12.38 -0.10 -0.56
CA VAL A 308 -13.23 -1.26 -0.27
C VAL A 308 -12.92 -2.48 -1.15
N ILE A 309 -12.16 -2.32 -2.24
CA ILE A 309 -12.02 -3.37 -3.25
C ILE A 309 -11.31 -4.59 -2.68
N ILE A 310 -10.09 -4.44 -2.21
CA ILE A 310 -9.27 -5.57 -1.75
C ILE A 310 -9.87 -6.27 -0.52
N PRO A 311 -10.33 -5.56 0.53
CA PRO A 311 -11.00 -6.22 1.65
C PRO A 311 -12.22 -7.06 1.23
N GLU A 312 -13.01 -6.56 0.28
CA GLU A 312 -14.18 -7.29 -0.20
C GLU A 312 -13.82 -8.47 -1.10
N LEU A 313 -12.77 -8.34 -1.94
CA LEU A 313 -12.26 -9.47 -2.72
C LEU A 313 -11.77 -10.61 -1.81
N PHE A 314 -11.10 -10.30 -0.69
CA PHE A 314 -10.73 -11.30 0.30
C PHE A 314 -11.96 -11.98 0.92
N ARG A 315 -13.00 -11.20 1.22
CA ARG A 315 -14.28 -11.73 1.75
C ARG A 315 -14.99 -12.63 0.74
N ILE A 316 -15.00 -12.25 -0.54
CA ILE A 316 -15.56 -13.06 -1.63
C ILE A 316 -14.73 -14.32 -1.83
N GLY A 317 -13.40 -14.21 -1.93
CA GLY A 317 -12.48 -15.32 -2.17
C GLY A 317 -12.45 -16.34 -1.05
N GLY A 318 -12.57 -15.88 0.20
CA GLY A 318 -12.65 -16.73 1.37
C GLY A 318 -13.93 -17.55 1.51
N LYS A 319 -14.98 -17.24 0.70
CA LYS A 319 -16.28 -17.92 0.70
C LYS A 319 -16.56 -18.75 -0.55
N ILE A 320 -15.55 -18.98 -1.40
CA ILE A 320 -15.73 -19.76 -2.63
C ILE A 320 -15.90 -21.25 -2.29
N GLU A 321 -16.99 -21.85 -2.75
CA GLU A 321 -17.23 -23.28 -2.58
C GLU A 321 -16.10 -24.13 -3.16
N GLY A 322 -15.68 -25.15 -2.42
CA GLY A 322 -14.61 -26.05 -2.81
C GLY A 322 -13.20 -25.48 -2.66
N VAL A 323 -13.03 -24.24 -2.17
CA VAL A 323 -11.74 -23.59 -1.90
C VAL A 323 -11.59 -23.35 -0.39
N ILE A 324 -10.44 -23.74 0.15
CA ILE A 324 -10.11 -23.43 1.55
C ILE A 324 -9.94 -21.91 1.67
N SER A 325 -10.63 -21.27 2.63
CA SER A 325 -10.66 -19.82 2.79
C SER A 325 -9.26 -19.17 2.77
N ALA A 326 -8.31 -19.74 3.52
CA ALA A 326 -6.94 -19.26 3.55
C ALA A 326 -6.24 -19.32 2.18
N GLN A 327 -6.53 -20.34 1.36
CA GLN A 327 -5.97 -20.47 -0.01
C GLN A 327 -6.58 -19.46 -0.97
N GLY A 328 -7.90 -19.19 -0.83
CA GLY A 328 -8.57 -18.15 -1.62
C GLY A 328 -8.02 -16.78 -1.35
N ILE A 329 -7.85 -16.42 -0.09
CA ILE A 329 -7.25 -15.14 0.34
C ILE A 329 -5.79 -15.03 -0.13
N ALA A 330 -4.99 -16.09 0.06
CA ALA A 330 -3.58 -16.09 -0.36
C ALA A 330 -3.42 -15.94 -1.88
N PHE A 331 -4.31 -16.56 -2.68
CA PHE A 331 -4.30 -16.39 -4.14
C PHE A 331 -4.60 -14.96 -4.55
N ILE A 332 -5.63 -14.34 -3.96
CA ILE A 332 -6.02 -12.96 -4.25
C ILE A 332 -4.92 -11.98 -3.83
N ALA A 333 -4.32 -12.18 -2.66
CA ALA A 333 -3.19 -11.36 -2.20
C ALA A 333 -1.99 -11.51 -3.16
N GLY A 334 -1.61 -12.73 -3.51
CA GLY A 334 -0.48 -12.99 -4.41
C GLY A 334 -0.66 -12.39 -5.79
N THR A 335 -1.85 -12.53 -6.39
CA THR A 335 -2.15 -11.90 -7.69
C THR A 335 -2.17 -10.37 -7.59
N GLY A 336 -2.71 -9.83 -6.51
CA GLY A 336 -2.70 -8.39 -6.26
C GLY A 336 -1.29 -7.82 -6.11
N TYR A 337 -0.45 -8.43 -5.30
CA TYR A 337 0.97 -8.02 -5.18
C TYR A 337 1.72 -8.13 -6.51
N THR A 338 1.40 -9.13 -7.35
CA THR A 338 1.97 -9.20 -8.70
C THR A 338 1.57 -7.98 -9.53
N GLY A 339 0.36 -7.45 -9.34
CA GLY A 339 -0.08 -6.18 -9.93
C GLY A 339 0.81 -4.99 -9.51
N PHE A 340 1.09 -4.83 -8.23
CA PHE A 340 2.04 -3.83 -7.73
C PHE A 340 3.45 -3.98 -8.32
N LEU A 341 3.90 -5.22 -8.51
CA LEU A 341 5.22 -5.50 -9.06
C LEU A 341 5.33 -5.10 -10.54
N VAL A 342 4.31 -5.44 -11.33
CA VAL A 342 4.36 -5.34 -12.80
C VAL A 342 3.93 -3.97 -13.31
N ALA A 343 3.03 -3.27 -12.59
CA ALA A 343 2.49 -2.00 -13.03
C ALA A 343 3.56 -0.89 -13.21
N PRO A 344 4.49 -0.64 -12.27
CA PRO A 344 5.42 0.48 -12.39
C PRO A 344 6.28 0.45 -13.67
N PRO A 345 6.96 -0.64 -14.06
CA PRO A 345 7.76 -0.64 -15.29
C PRO A 345 6.90 -0.48 -16.53
N ILE A 346 5.74 -1.15 -16.62
CA ILE A 346 4.85 -1.01 -17.77
C ILE A 346 4.40 0.44 -17.93
N LEU A 347 3.92 1.05 -16.84
CA LEU A 347 3.43 2.42 -16.86
C LEU A 347 4.55 3.44 -17.05
N GLY A 348 5.75 3.15 -16.56
CA GLY A 348 6.94 3.94 -16.80
C GLY A 348 7.29 4.02 -18.28
N PHE A 349 7.34 2.87 -18.98
CA PHE A 349 7.56 2.83 -20.44
C PHE A 349 6.44 3.52 -21.22
N ILE A 350 5.19 3.37 -20.82
CA ILE A 350 4.05 4.03 -21.48
C ILE A 350 4.13 5.54 -21.28
N SER A 351 4.40 6.00 -20.07
CA SER A 351 4.48 7.43 -19.77
C SER A 351 5.67 8.11 -20.42
N GLU A 352 6.77 7.39 -20.64
CA GLU A 352 7.94 7.90 -21.37
C GLU A 352 7.65 8.00 -22.88
N LYS A 353 7.10 6.94 -23.46
CA LYS A 353 6.85 6.88 -24.90
C LYS A 353 5.71 7.83 -25.34
N TYR A 354 4.74 8.05 -24.50
CA TYR A 354 3.56 8.88 -24.78
C TYR A 354 3.49 10.04 -23.79
N THR A 355 2.64 9.93 -22.76
CA THR A 355 2.50 10.93 -21.70
C THR A 355 1.91 10.29 -20.43
N LEU A 356 1.97 11.00 -19.31
CA LEU A 356 1.23 10.59 -18.09
C LEU A 356 -0.30 10.62 -18.31
N VAL A 357 -0.82 11.43 -19.24
CA VAL A 357 -2.26 11.38 -19.62
C VAL A 357 -2.61 9.99 -20.16
N SER A 358 -1.77 9.42 -21.03
CA SER A 358 -1.96 8.07 -21.56
C SER A 358 -1.94 7.02 -20.45
N THR A 359 -1.03 7.17 -19.48
CA THR A 359 -0.96 6.31 -18.30
C THR A 359 -2.27 6.33 -17.51
N PHE A 360 -2.78 7.50 -17.15
CA PHE A 360 -4.05 7.62 -16.40
C PHE A 360 -5.27 7.21 -17.24
N SER A 361 -5.22 7.36 -18.57
CA SER A 361 -6.25 6.82 -19.48
C SER A 361 -6.28 5.28 -19.43
N ILE A 362 -5.12 4.63 -19.40
CA ILE A 362 -5.03 3.17 -19.24
C ILE A 362 -5.57 2.74 -17.87
N LEU A 363 -5.25 3.47 -16.79
CA LEU A 363 -5.82 3.17 -15.47
C LEU A 363 -7.35 3.31 -15.47
N THR A 364 -7.90 4.27 -16.23
CA THR A 364 -9.35 4.39 -16.43
C THR A 364 -9.93 3.15 -17.12
N ILE A 365 -9.26 2.66 -18.17
CA ILE A 365 -9.67 1.42 -18.86
C ILE A 365 -9.55 0.23 -17.91
N CYS A 366 -8.49 0.14 -17.10
CA CYS A 366 -8.35 -0.87 -16.06
C CYS A 366 -9.51 -0.86 -15.07
N ALA A 367 -9.95 0.31 -14.62
CA ALA A 367 -11.11 0.44 -13.74
C ALA A 367 -12.42 -0.01 -14.44
N LEU A 368 -12.60 0.31 -15.73
CA LEU A 368 -13.72 -0.22 -16.53
C LEU A 368 -13.65 -1.75 -16.64
N CYS A 369 -12.48 -2.33 -16.85
CA CYS A 369 -12.29 -3.78 -16.88
C CYS A 369 -12.69 -4.42 -15.53
N ILE A 370 -12.32 -3.82 -14.40
CA ILE A 370 -12.75 -4.30 -13.07
C ILE A 370 -14.29 -4.29 -12.99
N LEU A 371 -14.94 -3.20 -13.39
CA LEU A 371 -16.39 -3.09 -13.36
C LEU A 371 -17.06 -4.21 -14.17
N LEU A 372 -16.58 -4.45 -15.39
CA LEU A 372 -17.09 -5.51 -16.28
C LEU A 372 -16.86 -6.91 -15.68
N LEU A 373 -15.68 -7.17 -15.13
CA LEU A 373 -15.37 -8.44 -14.46
C LEU A 373 -16.28 -8.67 -13.25
N MET A 374 -16.56 -7.64 -12.45
CA MET A 374 -17.48 -7.73 -11.31
C MET A 374 -18.93 -8.01 -11.75
N PHE A 375 -19.39 -7.45 -12.87
CA PHE A 375 -20.68 -7.82 -13.47
C PHE A 375 -20.73 -9.31 -13.84
N ILE A 376 -19.67 -9.83 -14.46
CA ILE A 376 -19.59 -11.25 -14.83
C ILE A 376 -19.60 -12.14 -13.58
N ILE A 377 -18.82 -11.77 -12.54
CA ILE A 377 -18.77 -12.50 -11.26
C ILE A 377 -20.15 -12.52 -10.59
N LYS A 378 -20.83 -11.36 -10.53
CA LYS A 378 -22.17 -11.25 -9.95
C LYS A 378 -23.22 -12.11 -10.67
N ARG A 379 -23.15 -12.21 -12.01
CA ARG A 379 -24.08 -13.05 -12.80
C ARG A 379 -23.85 -14.56 -12.59
N LYS A 380 -22.60 -14.97 -12.33
CA LYS A 380 -22.24 -16.38 -12.11
C LYS A 380 -22.49 -16.84 -10.67
N ARG A 381 -22.68 -15.90 -9.75
CA ARG A 381 -22.88 -16.15 -8.31
C ARG A 381 -23.92 -15.15 -7.80
N PRO A 382 -25.22 -15.43 -8.04
CA PRO A 382 -26.31 -14.58 -7.56
C PRO A 382 -26.41 -14.50 -6.03
#